data_7b351af1f6306e6127fbb24cd3a096fb
#
_entry.id   7b351af1f6306e6127fbb24cd3a096fb
#
_cell.length_a   1.000
_cell.length_b   1.000
_cell.length_c   1.000
_cell.angle_alpha   90.00
_cell.angle_beta   90.00
_cell.angle_gamma   90.00
#
_symmetry.space_group_name_H-M   'P 1'
#
loop_
_entity.id
_entity.type
_entity.pdbx_description
1 polymer ?
#
loop_
_entity_poly.entity_id
_entity_poly.type
_entity_poly.pdbx_seq_one_letter_code
_entity_poly.pdbx_strand_id
1 'polypeptide(L)'
;MTNRELASPKRTGRPRNSGRDSANPREEILKEASRLFTAQGVAATTISQIAECVGLRQSSMYYYYKSKEEILSALMEKNRESLTLAEKLLEEDGPVAPRLYAFLYTDVRQLCTAPLDFYELEVAALAQPQVFAGFEEDGDKLRDAAAQLLALGVDSGELRQTDPAATALMLLSLNEGAQHRLWHGRRDEEKASANSAALAESVADYHLSSLLADASSLAAVREAGRAFVTEYEDDEPAA
;
A
#
# COMPACT_ATOMS: atom_id res chain seq x y z
N MET A 1 14.65 10.42 66.85
CA MET A 1 14.68 11.42 65.73
C MET A 1 14.66 10.65 64.44
N THR A 2 13.50 10.45 63.85
CA THR A 2 13.26 9.61 62.68
C THR A 2 13.02 10.54 61.50
N ASN A 3 13.94 10.50 60.56
CA ASN A 3 13.90 11.29 59.34
C ASN A 3 12.94 10.61 58.33
N ARG A 4 11.85 11.28 58.03
CA ARG A 4 10.82 10.82 57.11
C ARG A 4 11.09 11.45 55.74
N GLU A 5 11.70 10.69 54.84
CA GLU A 5 11.88 11.07 53.42
C GLU A 5 10.51 11.24 52.76
N LEU A 6 10.24 12.43 52.27
CA LEU A 6 9.08 12.77 51.48
C LEU A 6 9.33 12.35 50.03
N ALA A 7 8.71 11.25 49.62
CA ALA A 7 8.67 10.82 48.21
C ALA A 7 7.86 11.85 47.40
N SER A 8 8.49 12.43 46.38
CA SER A 8 7.83 13.29 45.39
C SER A 8 6.80 12.50 44.60
N PRO A 9 5.60 13.03 44.35
CA PRO A 9 4.58 12.32 43.57
C PRO A 9 4.99 12.24 42.10
N LYS A 10 4.96 11.01 41.54
CA LYS A 10 5.06 10.75 40.11
C LYS A 10 3.99 11.58 39.38
N ARG A 11 4.41 12.44 38.45
CA ARG A 11 3.51 13.11 37.50
C ARG A 11 2.82 12.08 36.65
N THR A 12 1.63 11.67 37.01
CA THR A 12 0.72 10.92 36.16
C THR A 12 0.35 11.79 34.96
N GLY A 13 0.62 11.29 33.76
CA GLY A 13 0.15 11.90 32.52
C GLY A 13 -1.36 12.08 32.57
N ARG A 14 -1.83 13.21 32.04
CA ARG A 14 -3.25 13.62 32.06
C ARG A 14 -4.12 12.57 31.35
N PRO A 15 -5.27 12.11 31.95
CA PRO A 15 -6.08 11.04 31.40
C PRO A 15 -6.60 11.39 30.00
N ARG A 16 -6.63 10.39 29.08
CA ARG A 16 -7.40 10.42 27.84
C ARG A 16 -8.89 10.56 28.14
N ASN A 17 -9.63 11.26 27.25
CA ASN A 17 -11.05 11.55 27.46
C ASN A 17 -11.95 10.30 27.35
N SER A 18 -11.43 9.16 26.84
CA SER A 18 -12.21 7.96 26.51
C SER A 18 -11.79 6.67 27.21
N GLY A 19 -10.89 6.68 28.20
CA GLY A 19 -10.54 5.46 28.96
C GLY A 19 -9.94 4.30 28.15
N ARG A 20 -9.60 4.48 26.87
CA ARG A 20 -8.89 3.50 26.05
C ARG A 20 -7.38 3.74 26.18
N ASP A 21 -6.71 2.85 26.93
CA ASP A 21 -5.24 2.75 26.89
C ASP A 21 -4.85 1.96 25.63
N SER A 22 -4.58 2.68 24.54
CA SER A 22 -3.98 2.05 23.36
C SER A 22 -2.48 1.85 23.62
N ALA A 23 -1.99 0.64 23.39
CA ALA A 23 -0.57 0.31 23.45
C ALA A 23 0.22 1.09 22.39
N ASN A 24 -0.40 1.44 21.27
CA ASN A 24 0.20 2.19 20.16
C ASN A 24 -0.74 3.31 19.64
N PRO A 25 -0.67 4.53 20.22
CA PRO A 25 -1.51 5.63 19.80
C PRO A 25 -1.28 6.09 18.35
N ARG A 26 -0.06 5.94 17.82
CA ARG A 26 0.24 6.29 16.42
C ARG A 26 -0.53 5.41 15.45
N GLU A 27 -0.57 4.10 15.70
CA GLU A 27 -1.33 3.13 14.91
C GLU A 27 -2.84 3.41 14.95
N GLU A 28 -3.37 3.71 16.14
CA GLU A 28 -4.78 4.03 16.29
C GLU A 28 -5.17 5.30 15.52
N ILE A 29 -4.29 6.32 15.53
CA ILE A 29 -4.47 7.53 14.73
C ILE A 29 -4.47 7.21 13.23
N LEU A 30 -3.52 6.42 12.75
CA LEU A 30 -3.45 6.02 11.32
C LEU A 30 -4.69 5.24 10.91
N LYS A 31 -5.13 4.28 11.73
CA LYS A 31 -6.34 3.49 11.47
C LYS A 31 -7.60 4.37 11.35
N GLU A 32 -7.82 5.28 12.29
CA GLU A 32 -9.00 6.16 12.25
C GLU A 32 -8.89 7.22 11.17
N ALA A 33 -7.69 7.72 10.88
CA ALA A 33 -7.46 8.62 9.76
C ALA A 33 -7.79 7.94 8.43
N SER A 34 -7.27 6.73 8.20
CA SER A 34 -7.60 5.90 7.04
C SER A 34 -9.10 5.73 6.86
N ARG A 35 -9.81 5.35 7.93
CA ARG A 35 -11.27 5.19 7.91
C ARG A 35 -12.01 6.47 7.53
N LEU A 36 -11.58 7.62 8.07
CA LEU A 36 -12.17 8.93 7.75
C LEU A 36 -11.86 9.35 6.31
N PHE A 37 -10.62 9.16 5.85
CA PHE A 37 -10.22 9.45 4.48
C PHE A 37 -11.04 8.62 3.47
N THR A 38 -11.23 7.33 3.75
CA THR A 38 -12.08 6.45 2.94
C THR A 38 -13.55 6.91 2.92
N ALA A 39 -14.08 7.34 4.06
CA ALA A 39 -15.50 7.64 4.19
C ALA A 39 -15.91 8.99 3.58
N GLN A 40 -15.05 10.00 3.64
CA GLN A 40 -15.39 11.38 3.27
C GLN A 40 -14.33 12.11 2.43
N GLY A 41 -13.24 11.43 2.05
CA GLY A 41 -12.11 11.99 1.30
C GLY A 41 -11.09 12.71 2.18
N VAL A 42 -9.85 12.81 1.67
CA VAL A 42 -8.73 13.47 2.35
C VAL A 42 -9.02 14.96 2.56
N ALA A 43 -9.57 15.64 1.54
CA ALA A 43 -9.82 17.07 1.58
C ALA A 43 -10.84 17.46 2.67
N ALA A 44 -11.89 16.68 2.87
CA ALA A 44 -12.95 16.94 3.83
C ALA A 44 -12.58 16.54 5.27
N THR A 45 -11.54 15.74 5.47
CA THR A 45 -11.12 15.25 6.78
C THR A 45 -10.20 16.27 7.47
N THR A 46 -10.43 16.49 8.76
CA THR A 46 -9.64 17.41 9.60
C THR A 46 -8.92 16.65 10.72
N ILE A 47 -7.79 17.19 11.19
CA ILE A 47 -7.07 16.67 12.37
C ILE A 47 -7.97 16.62 13.62
N SER A 48 -8.89 17.57 13.77
CA SER A 48 -9.84 17.59 14.90
C SER A 48 -10.78 16.38 14.86
N GLN A 49 -11.31 16.02 13.71
CA GLN A 49 -12.16 14.84 13.55
C GLN A 49 -11.39 13.54 13.86
N ILE A 50 -10.15 13.43 13.37
CA ILE A 50 -9.29 12.26 13.68
C ILE A 50 -9.04 12.19 15.18
N ALA A 51 -8.69 13.32 15.83
CA ALA A 51 -8.47 13.40 17.27
C ALA A 51 -9.69 12.95 18.08
N GLU A 52 -10.88 13.38 17.66
CA GLU A 52 -12.15 13.01 18.31
C GLU A 52 -12.39 11.49 18.22
N CYS A 53 -12.16 10.88 17.06
CA CYS A 53 -12.33 9.44 16.87
C CYS A 53 -11.42 8.60 17.77
N VAL A 54 -10.17 9.03 18.00
CA VAL A 54 -9.22 8.34 18.88
C VAL A 54 -9.29 8.82 20.35
N GLY A 55 -10.26 9.67 20.68
CA GLY A 55 -10.45 10.20 22.05
C GLY A 55 -9.32 11.12 22.53
N LEU A 56 -8.58 11.74 21.62
CA LEU A 56 -7.52 12.69 21.92
C LEU A 56 -8.03 14.13 21.79
N ARG A 57 -7.40 15.04 22.53
CA ARG A 57 -7.55 16.47 22.25
C ARG A 57 -6.73 16.83 21.01
N GLN A 58 -7.18 17.78 20.23
CA GLN A 58 -6.44 18.26 19.06
C GLN A 58 -5.01 18.69 19.41
N SER A 59 -4.80 19.32 20.55
CA SER A 59 -3.46 19.70 21.02
C SER A 59 -2.55 18.50 21.29
N SER A 60 -3.12 17.33 21.63
CA SER A 60 -2.37 16.09 21.86
C SER A 60 -2.03 15.39 20.53
N MET A 61 -2.83 15.59 19.49
CA MET A 61 -2.54 15.05 18.14
C MET A 61 -1.21 15.57 17.60
N TYR A 62 -0.91 16.86 17.79
CA TYR A 62 0.33 17.47 17.33
C TYR A 62 1.61 16.92 17.97
N TYR A 63 1.48 16.12 19.03
CA TYR A 63 2.60 15.34 19.57
C TYR A 63 2.94 14.14 18.69
N TYR A 64 1.93 13.53 18.04
CA TYR A 64 2.08 12.35 17.20
C TYR A 64 2.30 12.70 15.73
N TYR A 65 1.49 13.62 15.21
CA TYR A 65 1.53 14.08 13.82
C TYR A 65 1.28 15.58 13.77
N LYS A 66 2.15 16.31 13.09
CA LYS A 66 2.11 17.78 13.03
C LYS A 66 1.09 18.31 12.04
N SER A 67 0.72 17.48 11.04
CA SER A 67 -0.23 17.86 10.00
C SER A 67 -1.00 16.64 9.50
N LYS A 68 -2.04 16.88 8.72
CA LYS A 68 -2.80 15.83 8.03
C LYS A 68 -1.93 15.15 6.96
N GLU A 69 -1.09 15.90 6.32
CA GLU A 69 -0.16 15.43 5.31
C GLU A 69 0.89 14.48 5.91
N GLU A 70 1.36 14.73 7.13
CA GLU A 70 2.25 13.80 7.84
C GLU A 70 1.56 12.47 8.16
N ILE A 71 0.27 12.49 8.51
CA ILE A 71 -0.54 11.28 8.68
C ILE A 71 -0.68 10.53 7.36
N LEU A 72 -0.95 11.27 6.28
CA LEU A 72 -1.11 10.71 4.94
C LEU A 72 0.20 10.08 4.46
N SER A 73 1.33 10.77 4.62
CA SER A 73 2.66 10.23 4.30
C SER A 73 2.95 8.94 5.07
N ALA A 74 2.64 8.90 6.37
CA ALA A 74 2.85 7.70 7.17
C ALA A 74 1.94 6.52 6.77
N LEU A 75 0.73 6.79 6.25
CA LEU A 75 -0.13 5.75 5.66
C LEU A 75 0.44 5.22 4.35
N MET A 76 1.04 6.09 3.55
CA MET A 76 1.67 5.72 2.27
C MET A 76 2.94 4.88 2.50
N GLU A 77 3.76 5.25 3.49
CA GLU A 77 4.96 4.49 3.85
C GLU A 77 4.67 3.02 4.24
N LYS A 78 3.47 2.77 4.78
CA LYS A 78 3.01 1.40 5.08
C LYS A 78 2.54 0.62 3.85
N ASN A 79 2.39 1.28 2.72
CA ASN A 79 1.79 0.70 1.51
C ASN A 79 2.85 0.54 0.41
N ARG A 80 3.94 -0.18 0.71
CA ARG A 80 5.10 -0.39 -0.18
C ARG A 80 5.30 -1.86 -0.56
N GLU A 81 4.30 -2.71 -0.32
CA GLU A 81 4.39 -4.16 -0.52
C GLU A 81 4.79 -4.52 -1.96
N SER A 82 4.14 -3.91 -2.96
CA SER A 82 4.44 -4.18 -4.37
C SER A 82 5.85 -3.75 -4.79
N LEU A 83 6.35 -2.62 -4.27
CA LEU A 83 7.72 -2.18 -4.53
C LEU A 83 8.74 -3.12 -3.89
N THR A 84 8.57 -3.45 -2.61
CA THR A 84 9.48 -4.36 -1.90
C THR A 84 9.51 -5.73 -2.57
N LEU A 85 8.35 -6.26 -2.97
CA LEU A 85 8.29 -7.51 -3.71
C LEU A 85 8.96 -7.39 -5.07
N ALA A 86 8.73 -6.31 -5.82
CA ALA A 86 9.34 -6.12 -7.14
C ALA A 86 10.88 -6.10 -7.06
N GLU A 87 11.43 -5.40 -6.07
CA GLU A 87 12.87 -5.36 -5.83
C GLU A 87 13.42 -6.77 -5.50
N LYS A 88 12.74 -7.54 -4.63
CA LYS A 88 13.10 -8.93 -4.30
C LYS A 88 13.04 -9.84 -5.55
N LEU A 89 11.97 -9.72 -6.35
CA LEU A 89 11.79 -10.53 -7.56
C LEU A 89 12.82 -10.25 -8.65
N LEU A 90 13.46 -9.10 -8.68
CA LEU A 90 14.57 -8.81 -9.59
C LEU A 90 15.84 -9.56 -9.22
N GLU A 91 16.04 -9.90 -7.93
CA GLU A 91 17.19 -10.63 -7.42
C GLU A 91 17.00 -12.17 -7.52
N GLU A 92 15.76 -12.64 -7.74
CA GLU A 92 15.44 -14.06 -7.84
C GLU A 92 15.93 -14.67 -9.16
N ASP A 93 16.40 -15.93 -9.09
CA ASP A 93 16.76 -16.74 -10.24
C ASP A 93 15.54 -17.47 -10.84
N GLY A 94 15.65 -17.91 -12.08
CA GLY A 94 14.64 -18.75 -12.73
C GLY A 94 13.68 -17.99 -13.65
N PRO A 95 12.51 -18.59 -13.98
CA PRO A 95 11.58 -18.04 -14.97
C PRO A 95 11.05 -16.66 -14.58
N VAL A 96 11.00 -15.73 -15.55
CA VAL A 96 10.60 -14.34 -15.34
C VAL A 96 9.08 -14.17 -15.33
N ALA A 97 8.35 -14.91 -16.18
CA ALA A 97 6.91 -14.75 -16.30
C ALA A 97 6.15 -15.01 -14.98
N PRO A 98 6.49 -16.04 -14.16
CA PRO A 98 5.92 -16.20 -12.81
C PRO A 98 6.24 -15.05 -11.85
N ARG A 99 7.46 -14.49 -11.92
CA ARG A 99 7.86 -13.32 -11.12
C ARG A 99 7.03 -12.09 -11.50
N LEU A 100 6.85 -11.85 -12.80
CA LEU A 100 5.99 -10.78 -13.30
C LEU A 100 4.53 -10.98 -12.87
N TYR A 101 4.02 -12.24 -12.87
CA TYR A 101 2.69 -12.54 -12.35
C TYR A 101 2.57 -12.15 -10.86
N ALA A 102 3.52 -12.57 -10.03
CA ALA A 102 3.53 -12.28 -8.61
C ALA A 102 3.52 -10.77 -8.34
N PHE A 103 4.35 -10.02 -9.06
CA PHE A 103 4.38 -8.56 -9.00
C PHE A 103 3.01 -7.95 -9.35
N LEU A 104 2.44 -8.28 -10.51
CA LEU A 104 1.17 -7.71 -10.99
C LEU A 104 0.00 -8.04 -10.05
N TYR A 105 -0.04 -9.27 -9.55
CA TYR A 105 -1.06 -9.70 -8.59
C TYR A 105 -0.97 -8.91 -7.28
N THR A 106 0.23 -8.81 -6.73
CA THR A 106 0.45 -8.11 -5.45
C THR A 106 0.18 -6.62 -5.57
N ASP A 107 0.57 -5.99 -6.68
CA ASP A 107 0.33 -4.57 -6.94
C ASP A 107 -1.17 -4.25 -6.96
N VAL A 108 -1.96 -4.99 -7.74
CA VAL A 108 -3.43 -4.79 -7.76
C VAL A 108 -4.06 -5.09 -6.41
N ARG A 109 -3.62 -6.14 -5.71
CA ARG A 109 -4.13 -6.49 -4.39
C ARG A 109 -3.83 -5.39 -3.37
N GLN A 110 -2.59 -4.89 -3.34
CA GLN A 110 -2.17 -3.78 -2.49
C GLN A 110 -3.01 -2.53 -2.77
N LEU A 111 -3.12 -2.12 -4.02
CA LEU A 111 -3.94 -0.97 -4.43
C LEU A 111 -5.41 -1.13 -3.99
N CYS A 112 -5.98 -2.33 -4.14
CA CYS A 112 -7.36 -2.60 -3.76
C CYS A 112 -7.59 -2.67 -2.25
N THR A 113 -6.60 -3.00 -1.45
CA THR A 113 -6.67 -3.05 0.02
C THR A 113 -6.15 -1.79 0.67
N ALA A 114 -5.49 -0.91 -0.08
CA ALA A 114 -4.99 0.37 0.39
C ALA A 114 -6.10 1.18 1.10
N PRO A 115 -5.73 1.93 2.14
CA PRO A 115 -6.69 2.74 2.91
C PRO A 115 -7.20 3.96 2.14
N LEU A 116 -6.66 4.24 0.96
CA LEU A 116 -6.93 5.46 0.18
C LEU A 116 -7.08 5.14 -1.30
N ASP A 117 -7.90 5.92 -2.00
CA ASP A 117 -7.92 5.91 -3.45
C ASP A 117 -6.59 6.48 -3.98
N PHE A 118 -5.96 5.75 -4.90
CA PHE A 118 -4.66 6.13 -5.48
C PHE A 118 -4.72 7.51 -6.15
N TYR A 119 -5.80 7.83 -6.86
CA TYR A 119 -5.97 9.16 -7.48
C TYR A 119 -6.10 10.30 -6.47
N GLU A 120 -6.70 10.06 -5.30
CA GLU A 120 -6.72 11.07 -4.23
C GLU A 120 -5.31 11.33 -3.68
N LEU A 121 -4.46 10.29 -3.63
CA LEU A 121 -3.06 10.40 -3.25
C LEU A 121 -2.25 11.19 -4.27
N GLU A 122 -2.41 10.90 -5.56
CA GLU A 122 -1.75 11.65 -6.65
C GLU A 122 -2.13 13.15 -6.61
N VAL A 123 -3.41 13.45 -6.44
CA VAL A 123 -3.87 14.86 -6.32
C VAL A 123 -3.24 15.54 -5.11
N ALA A 124 -3.12 14.84 -3.98
CA ALA A 124 -2.47 15.38 -2.79
C ALA A 124 -0.95 15.59 -3.01
N ALA A 125 -0.28 14.65 -3.68
CA ALA A 125 1.13 14.72 -4.00
C ALA A 125 1.43 15.89 -4.95
N LEU A 126 0.66 16.06 -6.01
CA LEU A 126 0.78 17.19 -6.94
C LEU A 126 0.58 18.55 -6.25
N ALA A 127 -0.31 18.63 -5.26
CA ALA A 127 -0.55 19.85 -4.50
C ALA A 127 0.59 20.20 -3.53
N GLN A 128 1.34 19.21 -3.05
CA GLN A 128 2.39 19.36 -2.03
C GLN A 128 3.60 18.45 -2.31
N PRO A 129 4.31 18.62 -3.44
CA PRO A 129 5.35 17.69 -3.89
C PRO A 129 6.50 17.51 -2.88
N GLN A 130 6.80 18.53 -2.08
CA GLN A 130 7.85 18.44 -1.07
C GLN A 130 7.48 17.50 0.12
N VAL A 131 6.19 17.40 0.43
CA VAL A 131 5.69 16.50 1.50
C VAL A 131 5.63 15.06 1.02
N PHE A 132 5.30 14.87 -0.27
CA PHE A 132 5.09 13.56 -0.88
C PHE A 132 6.23 13.13 -1.81
N ALA A 133 7.43 13.71 -1.67
CA ALA A 133 8.59 13.37 -2.51
C ALA A 133 8.91 11.86 -2.44
N GLY A 134 8.79 11.20 -1.29
CA GLY A 134 8.97 9.76 -1.16
C GLY A 134 7.96 8.93 -1.93
N PHE A 135 6.72 9.39 -2.07
CA PHE A 135 5.71 8.71 -2.86
C PHE A 135 6.05 8.74 -4.36
N GLU A 136 6.45 9.89 -4.87
CA GLU A 136 6.87 10.02 -6.28
C GLU A 136 8.13 9.18 -6.55
N GLU A 137 9.11 9.20 -5.63
CA GLU A 137 10.31 8.38 -5.74
C GLU A 137 10.00 6.88 -5.72
N ASP A 138 9.10 6.42 -4.87
CA ASP A 138 8.66 5.03 -4.83
C ASP A 138 7.89 4.63 -6.10
N GLY A 139 7.07 5.53 -6.65
CA GLY A 139 6.40 5.33 -7.93
C GLY A 139 7.37 5.21 -9.10
N ASP A 140 8.44 6.01 -9.12
CA ASP A 140 9.51 5.90 -10.12
C ASP A 140 10.24 4.56 -10.01
N LYS A 141 10.63 4.16 -8.79
CA LYS A 141 11.27 2.86 -8.55
C LYS A 141 10.38 1.68 -8.96
N LEU A 142 9.08 1.75 -8.67
CA LEU A 142 8.14 0.72 -9.05
C LEU A 142 8.03 0.57 -10.58
N ARG A 143 7.97 1.71 -11.31
CA ARG A 143 7.97 1.72 -12.78
C ARG A 143 9.26 1.14 -13.35
N ASP A 144 10.40 1.50 -12.76
CA ASP A 144 11.72 1.00 -13.18
C ASP A 144 11.84 -0.51 -12.92
N ALA A 145 11.40 -1.00 -11.77
CA ALA A 145 11.41 -2.42 -11.44
C ALA A 145 10.50 -3.23 -12.40
N ALA A 146 9.30 -2.72 -12.67
CA ALA A 146 8.40 -3.34 -13.65
C ALA A 146 9.01 -3.39 -15.05
N ALA A 147 9.65 -2.32 -15.49
CA ALA A 147 10.33 -2.28 -16.79
C ALA A 147 11.51 -3.25 -16.85
N GLN A 148 12.28 -3.41 -15.76
CA GLN A 148 13.37 -4.39 -15.67
C GLN A 148 12.84 -5.83 -15.74
N LEU A 149 11.78 -6.19 -15.00
CA LEU A 149 11.16 -7.52 -15.10
C LEU A 149 10.68 -7.81 -16.53
N LEU A 150 10.06 -6.83 -17.18
CA LEU A 150 9.62 -6.95 -18.57
C LEU A 150 10.80 -7.17 -19.53
N ALA A 151 11.89 -6.41 -19.36
CA ALA A 151 13.10 -6.55 -20.18
C ALA A 151 13.71 -7.95 -20.03
N LEU A 152 13.85 -8.44 -18.79
CA LEU A 152 14.33 -9.80 -18.52
C LEU A 152 13.45 -10.87 -19.18
N GLY A 153 12.13 -10.70 -19.16
CA GLY A 153 11.20 -11.65 -19.80
C GLY A 153 11.25 -11.61 -21.32
N VAL A 154 11.51 -10.45 -21.93
CA VAL A 154 11.77 -10.33 -23.38
C VAL A 154 13.09 -10.97 -23.75
N ASP A 155 14.16 -10.71 -22.98
CA ASP A 155 15.49 -11.25 -23.23
C ASP A 155 15.55 -12.77 -23.06
N SER A 156 14.80 -13.34 -22.10
CA SER A 156 14.68 -14.79 -21.91
C SER A 156 13.81 -15.47 -22.98
N GLY A 157 13.03 -14.69 -23.77
CA GLY A 157 12.07 -15.20 -24.73
C GLY A 157 10.75 -15.72 -24.13
N GLU A 158 10.54 -15.54 -22.82
CA GLU A 158 9.27 -15.88 -22.15
C GLU A 158 8.15 -14.88 -22.53
N LEU A 159 8.53 -13.62 -22.78
CA LEU A 159 7.61 -12.57 -23.22
C LEU A 159 7.84 -12.21 -24.69
N ARG A 160 6.78 -11.72 -25.32
CA ARG A 160 6.83 -11.17 -26.68
C ARG A 160 7.65 -9.89 -26.70
N GLN A 161 8.21 -9.56 -27.88
CA GLN A 161 8.89 -8.29 -28.07
C GLN A 161 7.96 -7.12 -27.77
N THR A 162 8.39 -6.26 -26.88
CA THR A 162 7.67 -5.05 -26.46
C THR A 162 8.68 -3.98 -26.04
N ASP A 163 8.24 -2.73 -25.90
CA ASP A 163 9.00 -1.69 -25.22
C ASP A 163 8.77 -1.82 -23.71
N PRO A 164 9.77 -2.20 -22.90
CA PRO A 164 9.57 -2.45 -21.47
C PRO A 164 9.06 -1.23 -20.70
N ALA A 165 9.58 -0.03 -20.98
CA ALA A 165 9.20 1.19 -20.27
C ALA A 165 7.76 1.62 -20.60
N ALA A 166 7.39 1.62 -21.89
CA ALA A 166 6.02 1.92 -22.31
C ALA A 166 5.03 0.86 -21.79
N THR A 167 5.44 -0.42 -21.80
CA THR A 167 4.59 -1.51 -21.28
C THR A 167 4.40 -1.40 -19.77
N ALA A 168 5.44 -1.12 -19.00
CA ALA A 168 5.34 -0.91 -17.55
C ALA A 168 4.37 0.23 -17.20
N LEU A 169 4.45 1.35 -17.92
CA LEU A 169 3.50 2.46 -17.76
C LEU A 169 2.05 2.00 -18.00
N MET A 170 1.79 1.26 -19.08
CA MET A 170 0.45 0.78 -19.40
C MET A 170 -0.09 -0.22 -18.37
N LEU A 171 0.75 -1.14 -17.89
CA LEU A 171 0.39 -2.13 -16.88
C LEU A 171 -0.03 -1.45 -15.58
N LEU A 172 0.81 -0.55 -15.05
CA LEU A 172 0.55 0.15 -13.79
C LEU A 172 -0.68 1.06 -13.91
N SER A 173 -0.83 1.80 -15.01
CA SER A 173 -2.02 2.64 -15.22
C SER A 173 -3.32 1.82 -15.29
N LEU A 174 -3.28 0.59 -15.80
CA LEU A 174 -4.45 -0.30 -15.78
C LEU A 174 -4.74 -0.80 -14.37
N ASN A 175 -3.71 -1.14 -13.58
CA ASN A 175 -3.84 -1.56 -12.19
C ASN A 175 -4.50 -0.46 -11.34
N GLU A 176 -4.02 0.78 -11.46
CA GLU A 176 -4.58 1.98 -10.81
C GLU A 176 -6.03 2.21 -11.22
N GLY A 177 -6.34 2.14 -12.52
CA GLY A 177 -7.69 2.28 -13.04
C GLY A 177 -8.66 1.20 -12.55
N ALA A 178 -8.19 -0.05 -12.40
CA ALA A 178 -8.96 -1.15 -11.83
C ALA A 178 -9.28 -0.89 -10.34
N GLN A 179 -8.29 -0.45 -9.57
CA GLN A 179 -8.44 -0.05 -8.17
C GLN A 179 -9.47 1.07 -8.02
N HIS A 180 -9.34 2.14 -8.78
CA HIS A 180 -10.25 3.29 -8.72
C HIS A 180 -11.71 2.89 -8.92
N ARG A 181 -11.99 2.02 -9.89
CA ARG A 181 -13.34 1.50 -10.13
C ARG A 181 -13.87 0.65 -8.99
N LEU A 182 -13.03 -0.19 -8.38
CA LEU A 182 -13.41 -0.98 -7.22
C LEU A 182 -13.67 -0.08 -6.02
N TRP A 183 -12.84 0.94 -5.81
CA TRP A 183 -12.95 1.88 -4.69
C TRP A 183 -14.29 2.58 -4.66
N HIS A 184 -14.72 3.16 -5.76
CA HIS A 184 -16.02 3.83 -5.86
C HIS A 184 -17.23 2.90 -5.78
N GLY A 185 -17.04 1.60 -5.97
CA GLY A 185 -18.08 0.57 -5.79
C GLY A 185 -18.19 0.02 -4.36
N ARG A 186 -17.27 0.36 -3.45
CA ARG A 186 -17.24 -0.16 -2.08
C ARG A 186 -18.41 0.38 -1.25
N ARG A 187 -19.33 -0.53 -0.90
CA ARG A 187 -20.36 -0.33 0.13
C ARG A 187 -20.21 -1.26 1.33
N ASP A 188 -19.27 -2.23 1.26
CA ASP A 188 -19.11 -3.31 2.23
C ASP A 188 -17.64 -3.77 2.22
N GLU A 189 -16.90 -3.52 3.31
CA GLU A 189 -15.45 -3.78 3.42
C GLU A 189 -15.10 -5.27 3.30
N GLU A 190 -15.94 -6.17 3.81
CA GLU A 190 -15.71 -7.61 3.79
C GLU A 190 -15.78 -8.17 2.35
N LYS A 191 -16.74 -7.66 1.56
CA LYS A 191 -16.85 -7.98 0.14
C LYS A 191 -15.75 -7.34 -0.72
N ALA A 192 -15.23 -6.19 -0.30
CA ALA A 192 -14.14 -5.52 -0.98
C ALA A 192 -12.84 -6.34 -0.92
N SER A 193 -12.51 -6.95 0.22
CA SER A 193 -11.33 -7.79 0.38
C SER A 193 -11.41 -9.07 -0.46
N ALA A 194 -12.54 -9.78 -0.44
CA ALA A 194 -12.75 -10.97 -1.27
C ALA A 194 -12.71 -10.66 -2.78
N ASN A 195 -13.23 -9.50 -3.19
CA ASN A 195 -13.20 -9.06 -4.57
C ASN A 195 -11.80 -8.63 -5.03
N SER A 196 -10.93 -8.15 -4.10
CA SER A 196 -9.59 -7.68 -4.46
C SER A 196 -8.69 -8.80 -4.99
N ALA A 197 -8.71 -9.98 -4.36
CA ALA A 197 -7.93 -11.13 -4.82
C ALA A 197 -8.40 -11.62 -6.21
N ALA A 198 -9.71 -11.72 -6.42
CA ALA A 198 -10.27 -12.12 -7.71
C ALA A 198 -9.98 -11.09 -8.82
N LEU A 199 -10.02 -9.80 -8.49
CA LEU A 199 -9.66 -8.74 -9.43
C LEU A 199 -8.16 -8.79 -9.74
N ALA A 200 -7.30 -8.93 -8.73
CA ALA A 200 -5.85 -9.03 -8.91
C ALA A 200 -5.47 -10.20 -9.83
N GLU A 201 -6.09 -11.37 -9.61
CA GLU A 201 -5.91 -12.52 -10.52
C GLU A 201 -6.35 -12.19 -11.95
N SER A 202 -7.54 -11.62 -12.12
CA SER A 202 -8.09 -11.30 -13.44
C SER A 202 -7.23 -10.28 -14.18
N VAL A 203 -6.70 -9.27 -13.50
CA VAL A 203 -5.84 -8.23 -14.08
C VAL A 203 -4.47 -8.82 -14.44
N ALA A 204 -3.85 -9.61 -13.56
CA ALA A 204 -2.58 -10.27 -13.84
C ALA A 204 -2.71 -11.23 -15.03
N ASP A 205 -3.78 -12.04 -15.10
CA ASP A 205 -4.08 -12.91 -16.24
C ASP A 205 -4.27 -12.14 -17.55
N TYR A 206 -4.99 -11.02 -17.50
CA TYR A 206 -5.20 -10.17 -18.67
C TYR A 206 -3.86 -9.64 -19.21
N HIS A 207 -3.01 -9.12 -18.35
CA HIS A 207 -1.68 -8.63 -18.75
C HIS A 207 -0.85 -9.76 -19.35
N LEU A 208 -0.70 -10.87 -18.64
CA LEU A 208 0.15 -11.97 -19.09
C LEU A 208 -0.39 -12.66 -20.35
N SER A 209 -1.70 -12.76 -20.53
CA SER A 209 -2.28 -13.31 -21.78
C SER A 209 -1.86 -12.51 -23.03
N SER A 210 -1.59 -11.21 -22.87
CA SER A 210 -1.12 -10.35 -23.97
C SER A 210 0.40 -10.37 -24.14
N LEU A 211 1.15 -10.64 -23.05
CA LEU A 211 2.61 -10.54 -23.03
C LEU A 211 3.32 -11.87 -23.27
N LEU A 212 2.77 -13.01 -22.84
CA LEU A 212 3.42 -14.31 -22.97
C LEU A 212 3.70 -14.65 -24.45
N ALA A 213 4.91 -15.11 -24.72
CA ALA A 213 5.29 -15.64 -26.04
C ALA A 213 4.45 -16.89 -26.40
N ASP A 214 4.21 -17.75 -25.39
CA ASP A 214 3.28 -18.89 -25.49
C ASP A 214 2.09 -18.65 -24.52
N ALA A 215 0.96 -18.25 -25.06
CA ALA A 215 -0.26 -18.01 -24.29
C ALA A 215 -0.80 -19.27 -23.59
N SER A 216 -0.44 -20.48 -24.05
CA SER A 216 -0.86 -21.74 -23.42
C SER A 216 -0.20 -21.97 -22.05
N SER A 217 0.90 -21.29 -21.74
CA SER A 217 1.64 -21.37 -20.47
C SER A 217 0.99 -20.60 -19.32
N LEU A 218 -0.04 -19.76 -19.56
CA LEU A 218 -0.62 -18.86 -18.57
C LEU A 218 -1.02 -19.57 -17.27
N ALA A 219 -1.63 -20.75 -17.35
CA ALA A 219 -2.05 -21.49 -16.16
C ALA A 219 -0.87 -21.92 -15.29
N ALA A 220 0.21 -22.41 -15.91
CA ALA A 220 1.42 -22.79 -15.20
C ALA A 220 2.17 -21.57 -14.62
N VAL A 221 2.22 -20.47 -15.38
CA VAL A 221 2.80 -19.19 -14.92
C VAL A 221 2.05 -18.65 -13.69
N ARG A 222 0.72 -18.70 -13.71
CA ARG A 222 -0.12 -18.29 -12.58
C ARG A 222 0.16 -19.14 -11.32
N GLU A 223 0.19 -20.47 -11.48
CA GLU A 223 0.45 -21.39 -10.36
C GLU A 223 1.82 -21.11 -9.73
N ALA A 224 2.87 -21.01 -10.55
CA ALA A 224 4.21 -20.69 -10.08
C ALA A 224 4.32 -19.28 -9.48
N GLY A 225 3.64 -18.30 -10.08
CA GLY A 225 3.63 -16.92 -9.56
C GLY A 225 2.94 -16.80 -8.22
N ARG A 226 1.88 -17.57 -7.98
CA ARG A 226 1.23 -17.64 -6.66
C ARG A 226 2.12 -18.22 -5.57
N ALA A 227 3.03 -19.13 -5.93
CA ALA A 227 4.02 -19.65 -4.99
C ALA A 227 4.94 -18.53 -4.48
N PHE A 228 5.41 -17.63 -5.37
CA PHE A 228 6.20 -16.47 -4.96
C PHE A 228 5.43 -15.54 -4.03
N VAL A 229 4.14 -15.30 -4.29
CA VAL A 229 3.30 -14.45 -3.41
C VAL A 229 3.20 -15.07 -2.02
N THR A 230 2.94 -16.38 -1.93
CA THR A 230 2.81 -17.07 -0.64
C THR A 230 4.13 -17.05 0.13
N GLU A 231 5.26 -17.31 -0.53
CA GLU A 231 6.58 -17.26 0.10
C GLU A 231 6.90 -15.87 0.64
N TYR A 232 6.56 -14.82 -0.11
CA TYR A 232 6.75 -13.46 0.33
C TYR A 232 5.89 -13.12 1.56
N GLU A 233 4.61 -13.55 1.59
CA GLU A 233 3.72 -13.33 2.73
C GLU A 233 4.16 -14.08 4.00
N ASP A 234 4.80 -15.25 3.85
CA ASP A 234 5.33 -16.03 4.98
C ASP A 234 6.62 -15.41 5.56
N ASP A 235 7.42 -14.75 4.71
CA ASP A 235 8.68 -14.07 5.11
C ASP A 235 8.43 -12.72 5.81
N GLU A 236 7.35 -12.03 5.46
CA GLU A 236 6.93 -10.77 6.08
C GLU A 236 5.59 -10.93 6.82
N PRO A 237 5.59 -11.43 8.07
CA PRO A 237 4.37 -11.54 8.85
C PRO A 237 3.77 -10.16 9.05
N ALA A 238 2.45 -10.05 8.83
CA ALA A 238 1.65 -8.83 8.86
C ALA A 238 2.05 -7.89 10.02
N ALA A 239 2.44 -6.67 9.66
CA ALA A 239 2.81 -5.59 10.57
C ALA A 239 1.58 -4.98 11.28
#